data_0d6c6022481b0bba8fd55830ab32fdae
#
_entry.id   0d6c6022481b0bba8fd55830ab32fdae
#
_cell.length_a   1.000
_cell.length_b   1.000
_cell.length_c   1.000
_cell.angle_alpha   90.00
_cell.angle_beta   90.00
_cell.angle_gamma   90.00
#
_symmetry.space_group_name_H-M   'P 1'
#
loop_
_entity.id
_entity.type
_entity.pdbx_description
1 polymer ?
#
loop_
_entity_poly.entity_id
_entity_poly.type
_entity_poly.pdbx_seq_one_letter_code
_entity_poly.pdbx_strand_id
1 'polypeptide(L)'
;TRIRAALPTLNRALETASQVIIMSHLGRPSEGVAVAEQPEFSLAPVARHLGQLLDLEIPLISGYLENPTAIGSERLVMLENVRVNPGEKSNDAELARAYAKLCDVFVMDAFGTAHRAQASTHGVAEFAGTACAGPLLAGELDALERSLASPERPMLAIVGGAKVSSKLEVLKNLAGIVDQLIVGGGIANTFFLAKGINIGQSLCEPDLVATATALMARTHIPLPTDVVVAKRFSADAEATVKPVAGIADDDLILDIGPES
;
A
#
# COMPACT_ATOMS: atom_id res chain seq x y z
N THR A 1 -1.14 15.87 2.63
CA THR A 1 -1.60 15.42 1.30
C THR A 1 -2.77 14.44 1.40
N ARG A 2 -2.65 13.30 2.11
CA ARG A 2 -3.71 12.26 2.18
C ARG A 2 -5.03 12.76 2.76
N ILE A 3 -5.00 13.54 3.84
CA ILE A 3 -6.21 14.13 4.45
C ILE A 3 -6.93 15.05 3.46
N ARG A 4 -6.16 15.87 2.72
CA ARG A 4 -6.74 16.77 1.70
C ARG A 4 -7.37 16.00 0.53
N ALA A 5 -6.82 14.85 0.16
CA ALA A 5 -7.36 14.01 -0.90
C ALA A 5 -8.74 13.40 -0.54
N ALA A 6 -9.04 13.22 0.74
CA ALA A 6 -10.34 12.73 1.20
C ALA A 6 -11.43 13.82 1.29
N LEU A 7 -11.08 15.10 1.20
CA LEU A 7 -12.06 16.20 1.35
C LEU A 7 -13.21 16.16 0.35
N PRO A 8 -13.01 15.86 -0.96
CA PRO A 8 -14.13 15.77 -1.91
C PRO A 8 -15.17 14.75 -1.49
N THR A 9 -14.73 13.58 -1.03
CA THR A 9 -15.61 12.50 -0.55
C THR A 9 -16.36 12.93 0.72
N LEU A 10 -15.66 13.54 1.68
CA LEU A 10 -16.26 13.99 2.93
C LEU A 10 -17.27 15.10 2.70
N ASN A 11 -16.95 16.08 1.86
CA ASN A 11 -17.90 17.15 1.51
C ASN A 11 -19.16 16.57 0.86
N ARG A 12 -19.03 15.65 -0.10
CA ARG A 12 -20.17 15.00 -0.73
C ARG A 12 -21.00 14.18 0.26
N ALA A 13 -20.35 13.46 1.17
CA ALA A 13 -21.06 12.73 2.22
C ALA A 13 -21.82 13.68 3.16
N LEU A 14 -21.19 14.78 3.56
CA LEU A 14 -21.83 15.79 4.41
C LEU A 14 -23.01 16.51 3.74
N GLU A 15 -23.08 16.60 2.43
CA GLU A 15 -24.23 17.16 1.70
C GLU A 15 -25.45 16.25 1.73
N THR A 16 -25.25 14.92 1.80
CA THR A 16 -26.31 13.94 1.57
C THR A 16 -26.69 13.10 2.77
N ALA A 17 -25.74 12.86 3.70
CA ALA A 17 -25.96 12.05 4.90
C ALA A 17 -26.38 12.89 6.10
N SER A 18 -27.16 12.34 7.00
CA SER A 18 -27.49 12.95 8.29
C SER A 18 -26.29 12.94 9.24
N GLN A 19 -25.46 11.89 9.17
CA GLN A 19 -24.23 11.73 9.93
C GLN A 19 -23.17 11.06 9.09
N VAL A 20 -21.91 11.47 9.25
CA VAL A 20 -20.72 10.87 8.63
C VAL A 20 -19.78 10.36 9.71
N ILE A 21 -19.45 9.08 9.65
CA ILE A 21 -18.52 8.43 10.58
C ILE A 21 -17.24 8.08 9.83
N ILE A 22 -16.12 8.65 10.24
CA ILE A 22 -14.81 8.39 9.63
C ILE A 22 -14.12 7.25 10.38
N MET A 23 -13.76 6.19 9.66
CA MET A 23 -12.84 5.15 10.11
C MET A 23 -11.48 5.36 9.47
N SER A 24 -10.42 5.31 10.26
CA SER A 24 -9.04 5.44 9.76
C SER A 24 -8.04 4.74 10.68
N HIS A 25 -6.76 4.71 10.24
CA HIS A 25 -5.69 4.15 11.03
C HIS A 25 -4.41 4.99 10.96
N LEU A 26 -3.60 4.87 11.99
CA LEU A 26 -2.26 5.44 12.07
C LEU A 26 -1.29 4.40 12.61
N GLY A 27 -0.15 4.21 11.92
CA GLY A 27 0.92 3.34 12.37
C GLY A 27 0.55 1.85 12.46
N ARG A 28 1.18 1.18 13.40
CA ARG A 28 1.02 -0.26 13.66
C ARG A 28 0.85 -0.53 15.16
N PRO A 29 -0.27 -0.11 15.75
CA PRO A 29 -0.53 -0.37 17.17
C PRO A 29 -0.65 -1.87 17.45
N SER A 30 -0.53 -2.22 18.72
CA SER A 30 -0.89 -3.54 19.24
C SER A 30 -2.40 -3.67 19.33
N GLU A 31 -2.96 -4.71 18.72
CA GLU A 31 -4.39 -5.03 18.85
C GLU A 31 -4.74 -5.40 20.28
N GLY A 32 -5.90 -4.98 20.76
CA GLY A 32 -6.38 -5.22 22.13
C GLY A 32 -5.78 -4.31 23.20
N VAL A 33 -4.82 -3.43 22.82
CA VAL A 33 -4.24 -2.43 23.73
C VAL A 33 -4.92 -1.09 23.45
N ALA A 34 -5.41 -0.43 24.50
CA ALA A 34 -6.08 0.85 24.36
C ALA A 34 -5.11 1.93 23.83
N VAL A 35 -5.63 2.87 23.02
CA VAL A 35 -4.82 3.98 22.51
C VAL A 35 -4.20 4.82 23.63
N ALA A 36 -4.86 4.91 24.79
CA ALA A 36 -4.32 5.60 25.96
C ALA A 36 -2.97 5.03 26.44
N GLU A 37 -2.70 3.75 26.20
CA GLU A 37 -1.46 3.06 26.54
C GLU A 37 -0.42 3.12 25.41
N GLN A 38 -0.82 3.57 24.21
CA GLN A 38 0.01 3.73 23.02
C GLN A 38 -0.37 5.03 22.26
N PRO A 39 -0.23 6.20 22.90
CA PRO A 39 -0.82 7.46 22.44
C PRO A 39 -0.24 7.98 21.11
N GLU A 40 0.93 7.51 20.70
CA GLU A 40 1.55 7.84 19.40
C GLU A 40 0.72 7.34 18.21
N PHE A 41 -0.21 6.42 18.44
CA PHE A 41 -1.13 5.90 17.41
C PHE A 41 -2.51 6.55 17.44
N SER A 42 -2.75 7.55 18.31
CA SER A 42 -4.02 8.26 18.34
C SER A 42 -4.28 9.06 17.08
N LEU A 43 -5.52 9.05 16.61
CA LEU A 43 -5.99 9.87 15.50
C LEU A 43 -6.34 11.31 15.91
N ALA A 44 -6.13 11.71 17.16
CA ALA A 44 -6.42 13.07 17.62
C ALA A 44 -5.75 14.18 16.78
N PRO A 45 -4.47 14.07 16.35
CA PRO A 45 -3.88 15.04 15.44
C PRO A 45 -4.56 15.09 14.06
N VAL A 46 -5.05 13.95 13.58
CA VAL A 46 -5.74 13.82 12.28
C VAL A 46 -7.12 14.49 12.38
N ALA A 47 -7.91 14.18 13.41
CA ALA A 47 -9.22 14.79 13.65
C ALA A 47 -9.12 16.31 13.75
N ARG A 48 -8.15 16.82 14.53
CA ARG A 48 -7.90 18.28 14.67
C ARG A 48 -7.55 18.92 13.33
N HIS A 49 -6.63 18.32 12.56
CA HIS A 49 -6.23 18.90 11.27
C HIS A 49 -7.35 18.86 10.24
N LEU A 50 -8.11 17.79 10.21
CA LEU A 50 -9.28 17.65 9.33
C LEU A 50 -10.36 18.67 9.70
N GLY A 51 -10.59 18.89 11.01
CA GLY A 51 -11.51 19.90 11.52
C GLY A 51 -11.13 21.31 11.06
N GLN A 52 -9.84 21.65 11.11
CA GLN A 52 -9.34 22.92 10.56
C GLN A 52 -9.58 23.09 9.05
N LEU A 53 -9.51 21.99 8.29
CA LEU A 53 -9.74 22.01 6.83
C LEU A 53 -11.21 22.14 6.46
N LEU A 54 -12.11 21.62 7.30
CA LEU A 54 -13.56 21.63 7.08
C LEU A 54 -14.28 22.75 7.83
N ASP A 55 -13.57 23.49 8.69
CA ASP A 55 -14.13 24.47 9.63
C ASP A 55 -15.23 23.86 10.52
N LEU A 56 -14.95 22.65 11.04
CA LEU A 56 -15.82 21.87 11.91
C LEU A 56 -15.07 21.32 13.12
N GLU A 57 -15.75 21.21 14.27
CA GLU A 57 -15.26 20.38 15.35
C GLU A 57 -15.55 18.89 15.02
N ILE A 58 -14.55 18.02 15.12
CA ILE A 58 -14.67 16.60 14.83
C ILE A 58 -14.36 15.83 16.11
N PRO A 59 -15.38 15.35 16.84
CA PRO A 59 -15.19 14.47 17.98
C PRO A 59 -14.45 13.20 17.59
N LEU A 60 -13.46 12.81 18.41
CA LEU A 60 -12.78 11.53 18.30
C LEU A 60 -13.37 10.56 19.30
N ILE A 61 -13.94 9.47 18.82
CA ILE A 61 -14.73 8.54 19.61
C ILE A 61 -13.93 7.27 19.89
N SER A 62 -13.71 6.96 21.17
CA SER A 62 -13.15 5.70 21.65
C SER A 62 -14.26 4.81 22.24
N GLY A 63 -14.02 3.48 22.31
CA GLY A 63 -14.97 2.54 22.90
C GLY A 63 -16.30 2.42 22.13
N TYR A 64 -16.32 2.77 20.88
CA TYR A 64 -17.51 2.79 20.02
C TYR A 64 -18.08 1.41 19.69
N LEU A 65 -17.32 0.35 19.87
CA LEU A 65 -17.78 -1.04 19.67
C LEU A 65 -18.55 -1.54 20.87
N GLU A 66 -18.09 -1.23 22.09
CA GLU A 66 -18.72 -1.59 23.35
C GLU A 66 -19.92 -0.68 23.64
N ASN A 67 -19.82 0.57 23.24
CA ASN A 67 -20.86 1.58 23.44
C ASN A 67 -21.10 2.39 22.15
N PRO A 68 -21.89 1.87 21.19
CA PRO A 68 -22.18 2.60 19.95
C PRO A 68 -22.90 3.94 20.17
N THR A 69 -23.59 4.12 21.29
CA THR A 69 -24.24 5.40 21.62
C THR A 69 -23.25 6.52 21.92
N ALA A 70 -21.97 6.20 22.19
CA ALA A 70 -20.91 7.18 22.34
C ALA A 70 -20.62 7.98 21.05
N ILE A 71 -21.02 7.47 19.88
CA ILE A 71 -20.90 8.16 18.59
C ILE A 71 -21.74 9.45 18.59
N GLY A 72 -22.82 9.49 19.37
CA GLY A 72 -23.65 10.68 19.50
C GLY A 72 -24.41 11.04 18.23
N SER A 73 -24.82 12.30 18.12
CA SER A 73 -25.61 12.81 16.98
C SER A 73 -24.88 13.89 16.19
N GLU A 74 -23.58 14.07 16.43
CA GLU A 74 -22.77 15.04 15.69
C GLU A 74 -22.70 14.68 14.21
N ARG A 75 -22.75 15.69 13.36
CA ARG A 75 -22.84 15.48 11.91
C ARG A 75 -21.62 14.82 11.31
N LEU A 76 -20.47 15.02 11.91
CA LEU A 76 -19.21 14.41 11.52
C LEU A 76 -18.45 13.96 12.76
N VAL A 77 -18.10 12.68 12.83
CA VAL A 77 -17.27 12.12 13.90
C VAL A 77 -16.14 11.27 13.32
N MET A 78 -15.05 11.13 14.06
CA MET A 78 -13.97 10.21 13.74
C MET A 78 -13.90 9.13 14.82
N LEU A 79 -13.86 7.87 14.42
CA LEU A 79 -13.55 6.78 15.33
C LEU A 79 -12.06 6.73 15.63
N GLU A 80 -11.68 6.40 16.85
CA GLU A 80 -10.29 6.20 17.20
C GLU A 80 -9.73 5.01 16.41
N ASN A 81 -8.43 4.99 16.24
CA ASN A 81 -7.65 4.10 15.37
C ASN A 81 -8.20 2.66 15.32
N VAL A 82 -8.79 2.29 14.18
CA VAL A 82 -9.44 0.98 14.01
C VAL A 82 -8.48 -0.19 14.21
N ARG A 83 -7.16 0.03 14.06
CA ARG A 83 -6.15 -1.01 14.22
C ARG A 83 -5.87 -1.43 15.67
N VAL A 84 -6.45 -0.77 16.65
CA VAL A 84 -6.40 -1.23 18.04
C VAL A 84 -7.42 -2.33 18.35
N ASN A 85 -8.43 -2.47 17.50
CA ASN A 85 -9.50 -3.44 17.72
C ASN A 85 -9.02 -4.86 17.41
N PRO A 86 -9.17 -5.81 18.32
CA PRO A 86 -8.86 -7.22 18.07
C PRO A 86 -9.62 -7.75 16.85
N GLY A 87 -8.91 -8.43 15.97
CA GLY A 87 -9.50 -8.97 14.74
C GLY A 87 -9.43 -8.06 13.52
N GLU A 88 -8.97 -6.82 13.66
CA GLU A 88 -8.84 -5.89 12.52
C GLU A 88 -7.95 -6.47 11.41
N LYS A 89 -6.75 -6.93 11.75
CA LYS A 89 -5.79 -7.45 10.77
C LYS A 89 -6.18 -8.82 10.21
N SER A 90 -6.89 -9.63 10.98
CA SER A 90 -7.33 -10.97 10.58
C SER A 90 -8.64 -10.95 9.78
N ASN A 91 -9.22 -9.77 9.54
CA ASN A 91 -10.53 -9.63 8.89
C ASN A 91 -11.62 -10.39 9.63
N ASP A 92 -11.67 -10.24 10.95
CA ASP A 92 -12.63 -10.94 11.79
C ASP A 92 -14.07 -10.56 11.45
N ALA A 93 -14.92 -11.56 11.26
CA ALA A 93 -16.28 -11.37 10.79
C ALA A 93 -17.20 -10.71 11.84
N GLU A 94 -16.97 -10.94 13.15
CA GLU A 94 -17.79 -10.32 14.20
C GLU A 94 -17.43 -8.82 14.31
N LEU A 95 -16.14 -8.48 14.25
CA LEU A 95 -15.70 -7.10 14.20
C LEU A 95 -16.25 -6.37 12.96
N ALA A 96 -16.19 -7.02 11.80
CA ALA A 96 -16.70 -6.47 10.54
C ALA A 96 -18.22 -6.21 10.61
N ARG A 97 -18.99 -7.13 11.19
CA ARG A 97 -20.43 -6.93 11.46
C ARG A 97 -20.69 -5.79 12.44
N ALA A 98 -19.83 -5.64 13.44
CA ALA A 98 -19.95 -4.54 14.39
C ALA A 98 -19.76 -3.19 13.69
N TYR A 99 -18.74 -3.07 12.81
CA TYR A 99 -18.58 -1.86 11.99
C TYR A 99 -19.76 -1.61 11.05
N ALA A 100 -20.27 -2.66 10.37
CA ALA A 100 -21.38 -2.52 9.43
C ALA A 100 -22.67 -2.03 10.11
N LYS A 101 -22.87 -2.34 11.39
CA LYS A 101 -24.03 -1.85 12.18
C LYS A 101 -23.95 -0.35 12.49
N LEU A 102 -22.80 0.29 12.32
CA LEU A 102 -22.64 1.72 12.58
C LEU A 102 -23.10 2.60 11.41
N CYS A 103 -23.44 2.02 10.26
CA CYS A 103 -23.79 2.80 9.06
C CYS A 103 -24.86 2.12 8.20
N ASP A 104 -25.60 2.91 7.45
CA ASP A 104 -26.51 2.45 6.39
C ASP A 104 -25.75 2.22 5.08
N VAL A 105 -24.72 3.05 4.83
CA VAL A 105 -23.88 3.01 3.63
C VAL A 105 -22.42 3.02 4.06
N PHE A 106 -21.67 2.01 3.64
CA PHE A 106 -20.21 1.98 3.77
C PHE A 106 -19.55 2.51 2.50
N VAL A 107 -18.64 3.49 2.66
CA VAL A 107 -17.87 4.06 1.55
C VAL A 107 -16.40 3.70 1.73
N MET A 108 -15.86 2.85 0.86
CA MET A 108 -14.43 2.58 0.79
C MET A 108 -13.76 3.65 -0.07
N ASP A 109 -12.89 4.46 0.55
CA ASP A 109 -12.21 5.57 -0.15
C ASP A 109 -10.70 5.62 0.14
N ALA A 110 -10.13 4.50 0.55
CA ALA A 110 -8.73 4.40 0.93
C ALA A 110 -7.97 3.42 0.01
N PHE A 111 -7.65 3.84 -1.23
CA PHE A 111 -6.92 3.03 -2.21
C PHE A 111 -5.65 2.39 -1.64
N GLY A 112 -4.87 3.12 -0.85
CA GLY A 112 -3.64 2.62 -0.24
C GLY A 112 -3.81 1.40 0.69
N THR A 113 -5.03 1.06 1.10
CA THR A 113 -5.37 -0.12 1.90
C THR A 113 -6.25 -1.14 1.15
N ALA A 114 -6.68 -0.84 -0.07
CA ALA A 114 -7.61 -1.67 -0.85
C ALA A 114 -7.07 -3.09 -1.12
N HIS A 115 -5.74 -3.27 -1.08
CA HIS A 115 -5.08 -4.57 -1.22
C HIS A 115 -5.08 -5.44 0.05
N ARG A 116 -5.69 -4.97 1.15
CA ARG A 116 -5.68 -5.66 2.45
C ARG A 116 -7.07 -6.15 2.80
N ALA A 117 -7.22 -7.45 3.01
CA ALA A 117 -8.42 -8.02 3.64
C ALA A 117 -8.36 -7.77 5.15
N GLN A 118 -8.95 -6.65 5.60
CA GLN A 118 -9.05 -6.26 7.01
C GLN A 118 -10.51 -5.94 7.35
N ALA A 119 -10.89 -6.02 8.63
CA ALA A 119 -12.29 -5.86 9.05
C ALA A 119 -12.87 -4.50 8.64
N SER A 120 -12.09 -3.40 8.76
CA SER A 120 -12.52 -2.05 8.43
C SER A 120 -12.47 -1.70 6.93
N THR A 121 -11.92 -2.57 6.08
CA THR A 121 -11.79 -2.32 4.64
C THR A 121 -12.57 -3.32 3.80
N HIS A 122 -12.34 -4.62 4.01
CA HIS A 122 -12.97 -5.71 3.27
C HIS A 122 -14.21 -6.23 4.01
N GLY A 123 -14.04 -6.69 5.25
CA GLY A 123 -15.12 -7.36 5.99
C GLY A 123 -16.36 -6.49 6.18
N VAL A 124 -16.19 -5.22 6.53
CA VAL A 124 -17.32 -4.30 6.69
C VAL A 124 -18.15 -4.19 5.41
N ALA A 125 -17.52 -4.22 4.23
CA ALA A 125 -18.22 -4.15 2.95
C ALA A 125 -19.08 -5.39 2.67
N GLU A 126 -18.70 -6.56 3.20
CA GLU A 126 -19.48 -7.81 3.05
C GLU A 126 -20.77 -7.77 3.86
N PHE A 127 -20.80 -7.05 4.99
CA PHE A 127 -21.92 -7.03 5.93
C PHE A 127 -22.73 -5.73 5.91
N ALA A 128 -22.22 -4.67 5.29
CA ALA A 128 -22.96 -3.42 5.13
C ALA A 128 -24.17 -3.60 4.19
N GLY A 129 -25.29 -2.94 4.50
CA GLY A 129 -26.46 -2.96 3.66
C GLY A 129 -26.22 -2.41 2.25
N THR A 130 -25.37 -1.41 2.15
CA THR A 130 -24.85 -0.83 0.90
C THR A 130 -23.37 -0.56 1.07
N ALA A 131 -22.56 -1.01 0.11
CA ALA A 131 -21.13 -0.71 0.05
C ALA A 131 -20.78 -0.12 -1.31
N CYS A 132 -19.96 0.93 -1.33
CA CYS A 132 -19.53 1.56 -2.58
C CYS A 132 -18.09 2.09 -2.47
N ALA A 133 -17.49 2.35 -3.64
CA ALA A 133 -16.24 3.10 -3.73
C ALA A 133 -16.52 4.59 -3.59
N GLY A 134 -15.67 5.28 -2.82
CA GLY A 134 -15.67 6.73 -2.83
C GLY A 134 -14.94 7.30 -4.05
N PRO A 135 -15.07 8.62 -4.32
CA PRO A 135 -14.46 9.28 -5.47
C PRO A 135 -12.94 9.11 -5.58
N LEU A 136 -12.22 9.06 -4.45
CA LEU A 136 -10.77 8.86 -4.46
C LEU A 136 -10.42 7.45 -4.93
N LEU A 137 -11.07 6.42 -4.37
CA LEU A 137 -10.85 5.03 -4.79
C LEU A 137 -11.26 4.82 -6.24
N ALA A 138 -12.41 5.33 -6.66
CA ALA A 138 -12.89 5.22 -8.03
C ALA A 138 -11.92 5.86 -9.02
N GLY A 139 -11.43 7.08 -8.73
CA GLY A 139 -10.46 7.77 -9.57
C GLY A 139 -9.12 7.03 -9.73
N GLU A 140 -8.63 6.39 -8.66
CA GLU A 140 -7.43 5.55 -8.71
C GLU A 140 -7.65 4.28 -9.56
N LEU A 141 -8.82 3.63 -9.41
CA LEU A 141 -9.18 2.46 -10.21
C LEU A 141 -9.33 2.81 -11.70
N ASP A 142 -10.01 3.91 -12.01
CA ASP A 142 -10.17 4.40 -13.39
C ASP A 142 -8.82 4.74 -14.03
N ALA A 143 -7.90 5.33 -13.25
CA ALA A 143 -6.55 5.65 -13.74
C ALA A 143 -5.75 4.37 -14.07
N LEU A 144 -5.83 3.35 -13.20
CA LEU A 144 -5.20 2.05 -13.43
C LEU A 144 -5.83 1.34 -14.64
N GLU A 145 -7.16 1.32 -14.76
CA GLU A 145 -7.84 0.70 -15.89
C GLU A 145 -7.40 1.33 -17.21
N ARG A 146 -7.41 2.65 -17.30
CA ARG A 146 -6.95 3.37 -18.51
C ARG A 146 -5.50 3.07 -18.83
N SER A 147 -4.63 3.00 -17.80
CA SER A 147 -3.21 2.72 -17.99
C SER A 147 -2.94 1.29 -18.47
N LEU A 148 -3.83 0.32 -18.15
CA LEU A 148 -3.61 -1.09 -18.47
C LEU A 148 -4.41 -1.56 -19.69
N ALA A 149 -5.63 -1.05 -19.89
CA ALA A 149 -6.50 -1.49 -20.98
C ALA A 149 -6.15 -0.86 -22.33
N SER A 150 -5.76 0.42 -22.32
CA SER A 150 -5.44 1.17 -23.56
C SER A 150 -4.35 2.22 -23.29
N PRO A 151 -3.13 1.77 -22.96
CA PRO A 151 -2.04 2.68 -22.61
C PRO A 151 -1.59 3.54 -23.78
N GLU A 152 -1.27 4.79 -23.49
CA GLU A 152 -0.49 5.61 -24.43
C GLU A 152 0.90 5.00 -24.60
N ARG A 153 1.46 5.10 -25.84
CA ARG A 153 2.76 4.53 -26.18
C ARG A 153 3.83 5.62 -26.35
N PRO A 154 5.09 5.37 -25.94
CA PRO A 154 5.58 4.14 -25.31
C PRO A 154 5.18 4.02 -23.84
N MET A 155 4.80 2.83 -23.41
CA MET A 155 4.48 2.52 -22.01
C MET A 155 5.67 1.85 -21.31
N LEU A 156 6.09 2.45 -20.21
CA LEU A 156 7.12 1.94 -19.31
C LEU A 156 6.51 1.50 -18.00
N ALA A 157 6.84 0.29 -17.52
CA ALA A 157 6.54 -0.12 -16.16
C ALA A 157 7.82 -0.31 -15.35
N ILE A 158 7.76 0.05 -14.07
CA ILE A 158 8.85 -0.15 -13.11
C ILE A 158 8.34 -1.04 -11.98
N VAL A 159 8.99 -2.19 -11.77
CA VAL A 159 8.63 -3.15 -10.72
C VAL A 159 9.83 -3.40 -9.82
N GLY A 160 9.74 -2.92 -8.59
CA GLY A 160 10.73 -3.17 -7.55
C GLY A 160 10.24 -4.17 -6.51
N GLY A 161 11.17 -4.76 -5.79
CA GLY A 161 10.86 -5.67 -4.67
C GLY A 161 12.02 -6.61 -4.34
N ALA A 162 11.85 -7.35 -3.23
CA ALA A 162 12.86 -8.29 -2.76
C ALA A 162 12.86 -9.60 -3.55
N LYS A 163 11.68 -10.07 -4.02
CA LYS A 163 11.50 -11.40 -4.60
C LYS A 163 10.65 -11.38 -5.86
N VAL A 164 11.09 -12.08 -6.91
CA VAL A 164 10.34 -12.31 -8.15
C VAL A 164 9.04 -13.08 -7.87
N SER A 165 9.09 -14.13 -7.02
CA SER A 165 7.95 -14.97 -6.67
C SER A 165 6.75 -14.15 -6.15
N SER A 166 7.00 -13.12 -5.37
CA SER A 166 5.96 -12.25 -4.81
C SER A 166 5.29 -11.32 -5.85
N LYS A 167 5.90 -11.14 -7.02
CA LYS A 167 5.43 -10.25 -8.10
C LYS A 167 5.26 -10.98 -9.44
N LEU A 168 5.38 -12.30 -9.45
CA LEU A 168 5.45 -13.10 -10.67
C LEU A 168 4.26 -12.86 -11.62
N GLU A 169 3.04 -12.85 -11.09
CA GLU A 169 1.84 -12.61 -11.90
C GLU A 169 1.80 -11.18 -12.44
N VAL A 170 2.21 -10.20 -11.64
CA VAL A 170 2.30 -8.79 -12.07
C VAL A 170 3.33 -8.66 -13.20
N LEU A 171 4.52 -9.26 -13.05
CA LEU A 171 5.56 -9.22 -14.08
C LEU A 171 5.10 -9.89 -15.38
N LYS A 172 4.44 -11.05 -15.31
CA LYS A 172 3.90 -11.77 -16.47
C LYS A 172 2.84 -10.95 -17.21
N ASN A 173 1.92 -10.33 -16.47
CA ASN A 173 0.85 -9.52 -17.04
C ASN A 173 1.41 -8.25 -17.69
N LEU A 174 2.28 -7.52 -16.99
CA LEU A 174 2.91 -6.32 -17.51
C LEU A 174 3.77 -6.59 -18.75
N ALA A 175 4.53 -7.70 -18.77
CA ALA A 175 5.35 -8.08 -19.94
C ALA A 175 4.55 -8.27 -21.24
N GLY A 176 3.22 -8.45 -21.15
CA GLY A 176 2.33 -8.51 -22.30
C GLY A 176 1.74 -7.17 -22.73
N ILE A 177 1.89 -6.13 -21.90
CA ILE A 177 1.22 -4.83 -22.08
C ILE A 177 2.22 -3.72 -22.39
N VAL A 178 3.37 -3.71 -21.72
CA VAL A 178 4.35 -2.62 -21.76
C VAL A 178 5.33 -2.75 -22.93
N ASP A 179 5.87 -1.60 -23.38
CA ASP A 179 6.97 -1.58 -24.34
C ASP A 179 8.32 -1.84 -23.66
N GLN A 180 8.43 -1.46 -22.38
CA GLN A 180 9.62 -1.65 -21.57
C GLN A 180 9.27 -1.93 -20.11
N LEU A 181 9.95 -2.91 -19.52
CA LEU A 181 9.78 -3.28 -18.11
C LEU A 181 11.12 -3.11 -17.37
N ILE A 182 11.19 -2.15 -16.46
CA ILE A 182 12.32 -1.96 -15.56
C ILE A 182 12.09 -2.78 -14.29
N VAL A 183 13.10 -3.54 -13.90
CA VAL A 183 13.11 -4.32 -12.65
C VAL A 183 14.14 -3.77 -11.69
N GLY A 184 13.79 -3.67 -10.40
CA GLY A 184 14.65 -3.12 -9.35
C GLY A 184 14.72 -3.99 -8.09
N GLY A 185 15.66 -3.65 -7.21
CA GLY A 185 15.88 -4.36 -5.94
C GLY A 185 16.29 -5.81 -6.13
N GLY A 186 15.93 -6.69 -5.18
CA GLY A 186 16.26 -8.13 -5.25
C GLY A 186 15.66 -8.85 -6.47
N ILE A 187 14.59 -8.32 -7.07
CA ILE A 187 14.06 -8.81 -8.35
C ILE A 187 15.12 -8.70 -9.42
N ALA A 188 15.78 -7.53 -9.57
CA ALA A 188 16.80 -7.32 -10.58
C ALA A 188 17.98 -8.31 -10.47
N ASN A 189 18.35 -8.70 -9.25
CA ASN A 189 19.42 -9.66 -9.01
C ASN A 189 19.13 -11.04 -9.64
N THR A 190 17.87 -11.49 -9.61
CA THR A 190 17.48 -12.72 -10.29
C THR A 190 17.58 -12.59 -11.82
N PHE A 191 17.31 -11.40 -12.37
CA PHE A 191 17.50 -11.13 -13.80
C PHE A 191 18.98 -11.00 -14.18
N PHE A 192 19.82 -10.43 -13.32
CA PHE A 192 21.27 -10.45 -13.48
C PHE A 192 21.81 -11.89 -13.56
N LEU A 193 21.38 -12.74 -12.60
CA LEU A 193 21.75 -14.14 -12.58
C LEU A 193 21.32 -14.87 -13.86
N ALA A 194 20.11 -14.57 -14.37
CA ALA A 194 19.60 -15.11 -15.64
C ALA A 194 20.44 -14.69 -16.87
N LYS A 195 21.18 -13.57 -16.78
CA LYS A 195 22.16 -13.12 -17.79
C LYS A 195 23.58 -13.66 -17.54
N GLY A 196 23.77 -14.48 -16.50
CA GLY A 196 25.10 -14.99 -16.12
C GLY A 196 26.01 -13.93 -15.46
N ILE A 197 25.44 -12.84 -14.98
CA ILE A 197 26.17 -11.79 -14.27
C ILE A 197 26.33 -12.21 -12.81
N ASN A 198 27.53 -12.06 -12.26
CA ASN A 198 27.80 -12.29 -10.83
C ASN A 198 27.02 -11.28 -9.99
N ILE A 199 26.37 -11.76 -8.94
CA ILE A 199 25.60 -10.94 -8.00
C ILE A 199 26.14 -11.01 -6.56
N GLY A 200 27.29 -11.68 -6.38
CA GLY A 200 27.89 -11.91 -5.06
C GLY A 200 26.96 -12.61 -4.12
N GLN A 201 26.81 -12.07 -2.92
CA GLN A 201 25.90 -12.57 -1.86
C GLN A 201 24.54 -11.86 -1.88
N SER A 202 24.16 -11.23 -2.98
CA SER A 202 22.91 -10.48 -3.08
C SER A 202 21.70 -11.39 -3.03
N LEU A 203 20.60 -10.88 -2.46
CA LEU A 203 19.31 -11.57 -2.42
C LEU A 203 18.83 -11.87 -3.85
N CYS A 204 18.56 -13.15 -4.14
CA CYS A 204 18.00 -13.59 -5.42
C CYS A 204 17.12 -14.85 -5.23
N GLU A 205 16.48 -15.29 -6.29
CA GLU A 205 15.72 -16.53 -6.35
C GLU A 205 16.24 -17.40 -7.52
N PRO A 206 17.23 -18.28 -7.28
CA PRO A 206 17.85 -19.11 -8.33
C PRO A 206 16.84 -20.00 -9.08
N ASP A 207 15.83 -20.49 -8.38
CA ASP A 207 14.77 -21.35 -8.95
C ASP A 207 13.90 -20.59 -9.98
N LEU A 208 13.94 -19.26 -10.01
CA LEU A 208 13.19 -18.42 -10.94
C LEU A 208 14.02 -17.87 -12.11
N VAL A 209 15.27 -18.29 -12.26
CA VAL A 209 16.14 -17.88 -13.37
C VAL A 209 15.51 -18.21 -14.74
N ALA A 210 14.94 -19.40 -14.90
CA ALA A 210 14.25 -19.77 -16.13
C ALA A 210 13.05 -18.86 -16.42
N THR A 211 12.32 -18.47 -15.40
CA THR A 211 11.19 -17.54 -15.52
C THR A 211 11.67 -16.12 -15.91
N ALA A 212 12.74 -15.64 -15.30
CA ALA A 212 13.34 -14.34 -15.65
C ALA A 212 13.82 -14.34 -17.12
N THR A 213 14.46 -15.41 -17.57
CA THR A 213 14.86 -15.59 -18.96
C THR A 213 13.65 -15.55 -19.92
N ALA A 214 12.58 -16.24 -19.59
CA ALA A 214 11.36 -16.25 -20.40
C ALA A 214 10.69 -14.86 -20.46
N LEU A 215 10.71 -14.09 -19.38
CA LEU A 215 10.20 -12.72 -19.35
C LEU A 215 11.04 -11.78 -20.23
N MET A 216 12.38 -11.89 -20.17
CA MET A 216 13.28 -11.12 -21.05
C MET A 216 13.14 -11.44 -22.54
N ALA A 217 12.66 -12.62 -22.88
CA ALA A 217 12.36 -13.01 -24.26
C ALA A 217 11.02 -12.40 -24.76
N ARG A 218 10.12 -12.00 -23.87
CA ARG A 218 8.79 -11.47 -24.20
C ARG A 218 8.72 -9.95 -24.27
N THR A 219 9.52 -9.28 -23.50
CA THR A 219 9.52 -7.81 -23.41
C THR A 219 10.94 -7.28 -23.19
N HIS A 220 11.17 -6.03 -23.55
CA HIS A 220 12.46 -5.37 -23.30
C HIS A 220 12.61 -5.08 -21.81
N ILE A 221 13.61 -5.73 -21.18
CA ILE A 221 13.95 -5.54 -19.76
C ILE A 221 15.41 -5.06 -19.71
N PRO A 222 15.65 -3.74 -19.72
CA PRO A 222 16.99 -3.21 -19.53
C PRO A 222 17.44 -3.50 -18.09
N LEU A 223 18.68 -3.97 -17.96
CA LEU A 223 19.31 -4.16 -16.67
C LEU A 223 20.29 -3.03 -16.41
N PRO A 224 20.49 -2.64 -15.14
CA PRO A 224 21.48 -1.65 -14.77
C PRO A 224 22.88 -2.00 -15.29
N THR A 225 23.66 -0.99 -15.63
CA THR A 225 25.07 -1.11 -16.07
C THR A 225 26.04 -0.96 -14.92
N ASP A 226 25.60 -0.25 -13.85
CA ASP A 226 26.33 -0.06 -12.60
C ASP A 226 25.40 -0.24 -11.40
N VAL A 227 25.99 -0.54 -10.26
CA VAL A 227 25.27 -0.84 -9.01
C VAL A 227 26.00 -0.26 -7.80
N VAL A 228 25.25 0.03 -6.75
CA VAL A 228 25.80 0.35 -5.43
C VAL A 228 25.92 -0.95 -4.65
N VAL A 229 27.13 -1.29 -4.21
CA VAL A 229 27.41 -2.49 -3.43
C VAL A 229 27.98 -2.16 -2.07
N ALA A 230 27.78 -3.06 -1.10
CA ALA A 230 28.47 -3.05 0.18
C ALA A 230 28.77 -4.49 0.60
N LYS A 231 29.62 -4.65 1.66
CA LYS A 231 29.95 -5.97 2.19
C LYS A 231 28.97 -6.49 3.25
N ARG A 232 28.05 -5.62 3.69
CA ARG A 232 27.02 -5.96 4.68
C ARG A 232 25.79 -5.09 4.49
N PHE A 233 24.62 -5.61 4.88
CA PHE A 233 23.36 -4.86 4.87
C PHE A 233 23.22 -4.08 6.19
N SER A 234 23.73 -2.87 6.24
CA SER A 234 23.70 -2.00 7.42
C SER A 234 23.74 -0.53 7.02
N ALA A 235 23.09 0.33 7.79
CA ALA A 235 23.03 1.78 7.52
C ALA A 235 24.41 2.48 7.59
N ASP A 236 25.36 1.89 8.29
CA ASP A 236 26.73 2.36 8.44
C ASP A 236 27.73 1.60 7.55
N ALA A 237 27.25 0.77 6.62
CA ALA A 237 28.12 0.06 5.68
C ALA A 237 28.72 1.02 4.67
N GLU A 238 30.01 0.86 4.40
CA GLU A 238 30.70 1.57 3.33
C GLU A 238 30.14 1.08 1.98
N ALA A 239 29.54 2.01 1.22
CA ALA A 239 28.98 1.72 -0.08
C ALA A 239 29.94 2.14 -1.19
N THR A 240 29.99 1.33 -2.25
CA THR A 240 30.85 1.57 -3.43
C THR A 240 30.03 1.41 -4.69
N VAL A 241 30.19 2.33 -5.66
CA VAL A 241 29.63 2.18 -7.01
C VAL A 241 30.54 1.31 -7.85
N LYS A 242 30.01 0.29 -8.49
CA LYS A 242 30.76 -0.60 -9.38
C LYS A 242 29.98 -0.84 -10.69
N PRO A 243 30.68 -0.96 -11.83
CA PRO A 243 30.06 -1.57 -13.01
C PRO A 243 29.68 -3.02 -12.69
N VAL A 244 28.60 -3.52 -13.29
CA VAL A 244 28.08 -4.89 -13.00
C VAL A 244 29.12 -5.98 -13.26
N ALA A 245 30.03 -5.78 -14.20
CA ALA A 245 31.15 -6.70 -14.46
C ALA A 245 32.21 -6.74 -13.34
N GLY A 246 32.19 -5.77 -12.42
CA GLY A 246 33.14 -5.66 -11.30
C GLY A 246 32.56 -6.13 -9.96
N ILE A 247 31.41 -6.74 -9.93
CA ILE A 247 30.79 -7.29 -8.73
C ILE A 247 31.63 -8.48 -8.23
N ALA A 248 32.09 -8.39 -6.98
CA ALA A 248 32.87 -9.46 -6.33
C ALA A 248 31.95 -10.48 -5.64
N ASP A 249 32.46 -11.68 -5.36
CA ASP A 249 31.70 -12.78 -4.76
C ASP A 249 31.19 -12.47 -3.34
N ASP A 250 31.79 -11.52 -2.65
CA ASP A 250 31.42 -11.07 -1.31
C ASP A 250 30.64 -9.73 -1.30
N ASP A 251 30.26 -9.21 -2.47
CA ASP A 251 29.44 -7.99 -2.59
C ASP A 251 27.95 -8.29 -2.35
N LEU A 252 27.26 -7.31 -1.80
CA LEU A 252 25.80 -7.22 -1.74
C LEU A 252 25.35 -6.04 -2.60
N ILE A 253 24.56 -6.29 -3.62
CA ILE A 253 23.92 -5.23 -4.43
C ILE A 253 22.79 -4.64 -3.59
N LEU A 254 22.86 -3.36 -3.30
CA LEU A 254 21.93 -2.64 -2.45
C LEU A 254 21.05 -1.65 -3.22
N ASP A 255 21.58 -1.09 -4.32
CA ASP A 255 20.84 -0.14 -5.16
C ASP A 255 21.39 -0.13 -6.60
N ILE A 256 20.65 0.51 -7.49
CA ILE A 256 21.09 0.87 -8.85
C ILE A 256 22.18 1.94 -8.75
N GLY A 257 23.14 1.92 -9.66
CA GLY A 257 24.17 2.95 -9.75
C GLY A 257 23.69 4.22 -10.44
N PRO A 258 24.47 5.32 -10.32
CA PRO A 258 24.08 6.63 -10.84
C PRO A 258 24.13 6.75 -12.37
N GLU A 259 24.78 5.82 -13.08
CA GLU A 259 24.88 5.81 -14.55
C GLU A 259 23.76 4.98 -15.19
N SER A 260 23.02 4.21 -14.37
CA SER A 260 21.91 3.38 -14.81
C SER A 260 20.59 4.11 -14.70
#